data_32f76de913bcead793c56bb16ac5b0ef
#
_entry.id   32f76de913bcead793c56bb16ac5b0ef
#
_cell.length_a   1.000
_cell.length_b   1.000
_cell.length_c   1.000
_cell.angle_alpha   90.00
_cell.angle_beta   90.00
_cell.angle_gamma   90.00
#
_symmetry.space_group_name_H-M   'P 1'
#
loop_
_entity.id
_entity.type
_entity.pdbx_description
1 polymer ?
#
loop_
_entity_poly.entity_id
_entity_poly.type
_entity_poly.pdbx_seq_one_letter_code
_entity_poly.pdbx_strand_id
1 'polypeptide(L)'
;MILAAAGLERLGLRERIVQYLPVDISIPSVGQGALGIECLDTRQDIIDLLSGLDHEPTRICVEGERSVSRLLGGSCTSPLGAYARILDNYLEMSAFVAAPNGSTCLRVVGRDEINKSGAMRLSQKLVNELSALGARTLLDAIE
;
A
#
# COMPACT_ATOMS: atom_id res chain seq x y z
N MET A 1 -1.33 -20.61 4.57
CA MET A 1 -1.11 -19.32 5.29
C MET A 1 -0.43 -18.36 4.34
N ILE A 2 -0.85 -17.11 4.30
CA ILE A 2 -0.21 -16.04 3.50
C ILE A 2 0.71 -15.24 4.42
N LEU A 3 1.94 -15.06 4.02
CA LEU A 3 2.99 -14.35 4.76
C LEU A 3 3.77 -13.43 3.83
N ALA A 4 4.45 -12.44 4.41
CA ALA A 4 5.38 -11.59 3.66
C ALA A 4 6.62 -12.41 3.25
N ALA A 5 6.84 -12.57 1.95
CA ALA A 5 7.97 -13.33 1.40
C ALA A 5 9.32 -12.80 1.89
N ALA A 6 9.49 -11.47 1.93
CA ALA A 6 10.71 -10.81 2.42
C ALA A 6 11.08 -11.21 3.86
N GLY A 7 10.08 -11.45 4.73
CA GLY A 7 10.32 -11.93 6.09
C GLY A 7 10.88 -13.35 6.13
N LEU A 8 10.33 -14.25 5.32
CA LEU A 8 10.82 -15.63 5.22
C LEU A 8 12.21 -15.70 4.62
N GLU A 9 12.47 -14.92 3.56
CA GLU A 9 13.79 -14.84 2.93
C GLU A 9 14.87 -14.33 3.89
N ARG A 10 14.55 -13.29 4.67
CA ARG A 10 15.46 -12.72 5.68
C ARG A 10 15.80 -13.70 6.80
N LEU A 11 14.87 -14.59 7.14
CA LEU A 11 15.07 -15.67 8.09
C LEU A 11 15.77 -16.91 7.51
N GLY A 12 16.15 -16.88 6.22
CA GLY A 12 16.76 -18.05 5.54
C GLY A 12 15.77 -19.18 5.26
N LEU A 13 14.45 -18.89 5.26
CA LEU A 13 13.39 -19.89 5.09
C LEU A 13 12.78 -19.86 3.68
N ARG A 14 13.57 -19.49 2.68
CA ARG A 14 13.11 -19.37 1.28
C ARG A 14 12.50 -20.67 0.74
N GLU A 15 13.02 -21.81 1.14
CA GLU A 15 12.53 -23.13 0.75
C GLU A 15 11.11 -23.46 1.29
N ARG A 16 10.64 -22.67 2.28
CA ARG A 16 9.26 -22.78 2.79
C ARG A 16 8.25 -22.01 1.93
N ILE A 17 8.70 -21.21 0.99
CA ILE A 17 7.83 -20.45 0.09
C ILE A 17 7.37 -21.38 -1.04
N VAL A 18 6.11 -21.78 -0.99
CA VAL A 18 5.50 -22.65 -2.00
C VAL A 18 5.14 -21.86 -3.26
N GLN A 19 4.71 -20.59 -3.08
CA GLN A 19 4.30 -19.73 -4.19
C GLN A 19 4.42 -18.26 -3.80
N TYR A 20 4.93 -17.44 -4.72
CA TYR A 20 4.80 -15.99 -4.66
C TYR A 20 3.49 -15.59 -5.32
N LEU A 21 2.63 -14.89 -4.58
CA LEU A 21 1.36 -14.42 -5.13
C LEU A 21 1.60 -13.16 -5.95
N PRO A 22 1.25 -13.15 -7.25
CA PRO A 22 1.27 -11.93 -8.06
C PRO A 22 0.32 -10.86 -7.49
N VAL A 23 0.68 -9.58 -7.62
CA VAL A 23 -0.12 -8.47 -7.10
C VAL A 23 -1.49 -8.36 -7.77
N ASP A 24 -1.61 -8.79 -9.02
CA ASP A 24 -2.88 -8.89 -9.74
C ASP A 24 -3.83 -9.95 -9.17
N ILE A 25 -3.30 -10.94 -8.45
CA ILE A 25 -4.10 -11.93 -7.71
C ILE A 25 -4.37 -11.46 -6.29
N SER A 26 -3.34 -10.95 -5.59
CA SER A 26 -3.44 -10.54 -4.19
C SER A 26 -2.69 -9.23 -3.95
N ILE A 27 -3.43 -8.12 -3.89
CA ILE A 27 -2.87 -6.83 -3.51
C ILE A 27 -2.49 -6.89 -2.03
N PRO A 28 -1.25 -6.55 -1.65
CA PRO A 28 -0.81 -6.57 -0.26
C PRO A 28 -1.43 -5.42 0.56
N SER A 29 -1.28 -5.50 1.88
CA SER A 29 -1.55 -4.38 2.78
C SER A 29 -0.64 -3.19 2.46
N VAL A 30 -1.10 -1.98 2.77
CA VAL A 30 -0.36 -0.74 2.52
C VAL A 30 1.00 -0.74 3.22
N GLY A 31 2.05 -0.36 2.50
CA GLY A 31 3.42 -0.34 3.01
C GLY A 31 4.07 -1.72 3.21
N GLN A 32 3.44 -2.79 2.73
CA GLN A 32 3.96 -4.16 2.89
C GLN A 32 5.33 -4.31 2.20
N GLY A 33 6.31 -4.78 2.96
CA GLY A 33 7.68 -4.98 2.47
C GLY A 33 8.58 -3.74 2.55
N ALA A 34 8.05 -2.55 2.82
CA ALA A 34 8.86 -1.38 3.10
C ALA A 34 9.35 -1.38 4.55
N LEU A 35 10.63 -1.04 4.75
CA LEU A 35 11.19 -0.82 6.08
C LEU A 35 10.94 0.62 6.50
N GLY A 36 10.34 0.83 7.66
CA GLY A 36 10.18 2.13 8.30
C GLY A 36 11.13 2.26 9.49
N ILE A 37 11.83 3.38 9.57
CA ILE A 37 12.64 3.74 10.73
C ILE A 37 11.97 4.92 11.42
N GLU A 38 11.72 4.81 12.72
CA GLU A 38 11.09 5.85 13.52
C GLU A 38 12.12 6.49 14.44
N CYS A 39 12.05 7.80 14.59
CA CYS A 39 12.79 8.56 15.57
C CYS A 39 11.93 9.73 16.09
N LEU A 40 12.34 10.35 17.18
CA LEU A 40 11.69 11.57 17.65
C LEU A 40 11.88 12.69 16.62
N ASP A 41 10.81 13.42 16.32
CA ASP A 41 10.78 14.55 15.38
C ASP A 41 11.63 15.74 15.85
N THR A 42 11.95 15.81 17.14
CA THR A 42 12.84 16.80 17.76
C THR A 42 14.33 16.44 17.65
N ARG A 43 14.68 15.23 17.21
CA ARG A 43 16.05 14.74 17.09
C ARG A 43 16.60 14.97 15.69
N GLN A 44 16.88 16.24 15.36
CA GLN A 44 17.41 16.62 14.03
C GLN A 44 18.70 15.89 13.70
N ASP A 45 19.58 15.66 14.70
CA ASP A 45 20.82 14.90 14.55
C ASP A 45 20.60 13.46 14.04
N ILE A 46 19.54 12.81 14.53
CA ILE A 46 19.16 11.45 14.08
C ILE A 46 18.48 11.50 12.70
N ILE A 47 17.61 12.48 12.49
CA ILE A 47 16.93 12.66 11.17
C ILE A 47 17.97 12.85 10.07
N ASP A 48 18.97 13.69 10.29
CA ASP A 48 20.04 13.95 9.33
C ASP A 48 20.87 12.68 9.04
N LEU A 49 21.19 11.91 10.09
CA LEU A 49 21.87 10.63 9.93
C LEU A 49 21.05 9.61 9.12
N LEU A 50 19.75 9.53 9.38
CA LEU A 50 18.85 8.58 8.71
C LEU A 50 18.49 9.00 7.28
N SER A 51 18.62 10.28 6.94
CA SER A 51 18.29 10.79 5.61
C SER A 51 19.03 10.08 4.48
N GLY A 52 20.26 9.61 4.72
CA GLY A 52 21.03 8.81 3.76
C GLY A 52 20.47 7.41 3.48
N LEU A 53 19.53 6.94 4.28
CA LEU A 53 18.84 5.65 4.08
C LEU A 53 17.50 5.82 3.36
N ASP A 54 17.04 7.06 3.13
CA ASP A 54 15.77 7.31 2.45
C ASP A 54 15.88 6.87 0.97
N HIS A 55 14.98 5.99 0.58
CA HIS A 55 14.83 5.58 -0.81
C HIS A 55 13.58 6.24 -1.40
N GLU A 56 13.77 7.40 -2.01
CA GLU A 56 12.68 8.25 -2.52
C GLU A 56 11.62 7.51 -3.35
N PRO A 57 11.99 6.62 -4.31
CA PRO A 57 11.00 5.86 -5.07
C PRO A 57 10.08 5.01 -4.19
N THR A 58 10.63 4.33 -3.18
CA THR A 58 9.83 3.55 -2.21
C THR A 58 8.97 4.46 -1.36
N ARG A 59 9.50 5.59 -0.91
CA ARG A 59 8.75 6.57 -0.10
C ARG A 59 7.55 7.12 -0.87
N ILE A 60 7.71 7.50 -2.14
CA ILE A 60 6.61 7.96 -2.99
C ILE A 60 5.51 6.90 -3.10
N CYS A 61 5.88 5.65 -3.36
CA CYS A 61 4.93 4.53 -3.43
C CYS A 61 4.17 4.36 -2.12
N VAL A 62 4.88 4.23 -0.99
CA VAL A 62 4.28 3.97 0.32
C VAL A 62 3.43 5.16 0.81
N GLU A 63 3.83 6.40 0.56
CA GLU A 63 3.02 7.58 0.87
C GLU A 63 1.70 7.57 0.09
N GLY A 64 1.72 7.18 -1.18
CA GLY A 64 0.52 6.98 -2.00
C GLY A 64 -0.40 5.89 -1.45
N GLU A 65 0.14 4.70 -1.17
CA GLU A 65 -0.62 3.58 -0.58
C GLU A 65 -1.28 3.97 0.76
N ARG A 66 -0.51 4.57 1.67
CA ARG A 66 -1.01 5.07 2.95
C ARG A 66 -2.08 6.15 2.78
N SER A 67 -1.97 6.97 1.74
CA SER A 67 -2.99 7.98 1.43
C SER A 67 -4.33 7.33 1.06
N VAL A 68 -4.33 6.25 0.25
CA VAL A 68 -5.55 5.49 -0.05
C VAL A 68 -6.21 4.99 1.22
N SER A 69 -5.46 4.35 2.11
CA SER A 69 -5.98 3.84 3.38
C SER A 69 -6.58 4.96 4.25
N ARG A 70 -5.86 6.07 4.43
CA ARG A 70 -6.35 7.23 5.22
C ARG A 70 -7.62 7.83 4.64
N LEU A 71 -7.69 8.01 3.33
CA LEU A 71 -8.84 8.62 2.65
C LEU A 71 -10.09 7.74 2.69
N LEU A 72 -9.92 6.42 2.77
CA LEU A 72 -11.02 5.46 2.97
C LEU A 72 -11.42 5.30 4.44
N GLY A 73 -10.68 5.87 5.39
CA GLY A 73 -10.91 5.66 6.83
C GLY A 73 -10.46 4.27 7.29
N GLY A 74 -9.52 3.64 6.57
CA GLY A 74 -9.09 2.29 6.86
C GLY A 74 -8.32 2.14 8.17
N SER A 75 -8.58 1.04 8.87
CA SER A 75 -7.85 0.55 10.03
C SER A 75 -7.06 -0.71 9.69
N CYS A 76 -6.30 -1.24 10.65
CA CYS A 76 -5.56 -2.50 10.46
C CYS A 76 -6.48 -3.73 10.23
N THR A 77 -7.76 -3.61 10.56
CA THR A 77 -8.76 -4.68 10.39
C THR A 77 -9.63 -4.48 9.15
N SER A 78 -9.53 -3.33 8.49
CA SER A 78 -10.32 -3.05 7.29
C SER A 78 -9.87 -3.92 6.12
N PRO A 79 -10.79 -4.55 5.37
CA PRO A 79 -10.47 -5.40 4.23
C PRO A 79 -10.16 -4.56 2.98
N LEU A 80 -9.10 -3.81 3.06
CA LEU A 80 -8.58 -2.97 1.99
C LEU A 80 -7.08 -3.17 1.81
N GLY A 81 -6.60 -2.87 0.64
CA GLY A 81 -5.18 -2.84 0.33
C GLY A 81 -4.88 -1.89 -0.81
N ALA A 82 -3.66 -1.45 -0.86
CA ALA A 82 -3.12 -0.67 -1.96
C ALA A 82 -1.65 -1.03 -2.18
N TYR A 83 -1.25 -1.08 -3.42
CA TYR A 83 0.10 -1.36 -3.82
C TYR A 83 0.51 -0.44 -4.96
N ALA A 84 1.59 0.27 -4.76
CA ALA A 84 2.18 1.17 -5.76
C ALA A 84 3.55 0.65 -6.21
N ARG A 85 3.85 0.86 -7.48
CA ARG A 85 5.15 0.56 -8.08
C ARG A 85 5.49 1.57 -9.18
N ILE A 86 6.77 1.69 -9.47
CA ILE A 86 7.23 2.46 -10.62
C ILE A 86 7.38 1.49 -11.78
N LEU A 87 6.65 1.74 -12.86
CA LEU A 87 6.64 0.94 -14.07
C LEU A 87 6.58 1.86 -15.31
N ASP A 88 7.44 1.64 -16.28
CA ASP A 88 7.47 2.38 -17.57
C ASP A 88 7.47 3.92 -17.40
N ASN A 89 8.23 4.44 -16.43
CA ASN A 89 8.31 5.85 -16.07
C ASN A 89 6.99 6.46 -15.52
N TYR A 90 6.10 5.63 -15.00
CA TYR A 90 4.89 6.07 -14.29
C TYR A 90 4.82 5.44 -12.90
N LEU A 91 4.17 6.15 -12.00
CA LEU A 91 3.68 5.59 -10.75
C LEU A 91 2.36 4.85 -11.07
N GLU A 92 2.38 3.53 -10.98
CA GLU A 92 1.18 2.68 -11.10
C GLU A 92 0.73 2.27 -9.71
N MET A 93 -0.56 2.40 -9.43
CA MET A 93 -1.14 1.97 -8.15
C MET A 93 -2.41 1.18 -8.37
N SER A 94 -2.52 0.05 -7.67
CA SER A 94 -3.73 -0.75 -7.55
C SER A 94 -4.27 -0.63 -6.14
N ALA A 95 -5.60 -0.55 -6.00
CA ALA A 95 -6.25 -0.54 -4.70
C ALA A 95 -7.51 -1.40 -4.73
N PHE A 96 -7.90 -1.94 -3.57
CA PHE A 96 -9.15 -2.69 -3.43
C PHE A 96 -9.83 -2.44 -2.09
N VAL A 97 -11.12 -2.69 -2.07
CA VAL A 97 -11.95 -2.87 -0.87
C VAL A 97 -12.80 -4.12 -1.08
N ALA A 98 -12.87 -4.99 -0.08
CA ALA A 98 -13.63 -6.23 -0.17
C ALA A 98 -14.61 -6.38 0.99
N ALA A 99 -15.65 -7.17 0.80
CA ALA A 99 -16.48 -7.66 1.91
C ALA A 99 -15.70 -8.72 2.71
N PRO A 100 -15.83 -8.77 4.05
CA PRO A 100 -15.10 -9.74 4.89
C PRO A 100 -15.35 -11.20 4.52
N ASN A 101 -16.53 -11.50 4.01
CA ASN A 101 -16.91 -12.84 3.58
C ASN A 101 -16.46 -13.18 2.14
N GLY A 102 -15.74 -12.26 1.47
CA GLY A 102 -15.26 -12.44 0.11
C GLY A 102 -16.34 -12.36 -0.99
N SER A 103 -17.59 -12.03 -0.66
CA SER A 103 -18.69 -11.98 -1.64
C SER A 103 -18.53 -10.86 -2.67
N THR A 104 -17.85 -9.80 -2.31
CA THR A 104 -17.63 -8.62 -3.17
C THR A 104 -16.20 -8.13 -3.00
N CYS A 105 -15.54 -7.85 -4.11
CA CYS A 105 -14.23 -7.21 -4.14
C CYS A 105 -14.23 -6.12 -5.22
N LEU A 106 -14.12 -4.89 -4.79
CA LEU A 106 -14.01 -3.71 -5.64
C LEU A 106 -12.53 -3.42 -5.86
N ARG A 107 -12.10 -3.29 -7.10
CA ARG A 107 -10.70 -3.08 -7.45
C ARG A 107 -10.56 -2.00 -8.51
N VAL A 108 -9.57 -1.15 -8.35
CA VAL A 108 -9.22 -0.07 -9.26
C VAL A 108 -7.71 -0.03 -9.49
N VAL A 109 -7.30 0.47 -10.65
CA VAL A 109 -5.90 0.65 -11.05
C VAL A 109 -5.76 1.99 -11.75
N GLY A 110 -4.67 2.68 -11.51
CA GLY A 110 -4.38 3.93 -12.20
C GLY A 110 -2.89 4.22 -12.29
N ARG A 111 -2.56 5.27 -13.04
CA ARG A 111 -1.19 5.75 -13.23
C ARG A 111 -1.15 7.27 -13.12
N ASP A 112 -0.02 7.79 -12.63
CA ASP A 112 0.29 9.22 -12.57
C ASP A 112 1.83 9.41 -12.62
N GLU A 113 2.31 10.62 -12.45
CA GLU A 113 3.72 10.97 -12.40
C GLU A 113 4.41 10.43 -11.16
N ILE A 114 5.72 10.14 -11.28
CA ILE A 114 6.58 9.67 -10.19
C ILE A 114 7.03 10.86 -9.35
N ASN A 115 6.13 11.38 -8.55
CA ASN A 115 6.43 12.40 -7.55
C ASN A 115 5.35 12.40 -6.46
N LYS A 116 5.61 13.10 -5.35
CA LYS A 116 4.68 13.18 -4.22
C LYS A 116 3.29 13.67 -4.63
N SER A 117 3.22 14.71 -5.49
CA SER A 117 1.95 15.27 -5.95
C SER A 117 1.17 14.28 -6.82
N GLY A 118 1.85 13.54 -7.71
CA GLY A 118 1.27 12.47 -8.52
C GLY A 118 0.72 11.35 -7.65
N ALA A 119 1.49 10.90 -6.64
CA ALA A 119 1.03 9.90 -5.70
C ALA A 119 -0.26 10.33 -4.96
N MET A 120 -0.35 11.59 -4.53
CA MET A 120 -1.53 12.12 -3.85
C MET A 120 -2.74 12.24 -4.80
N ARG A 121 -2.55 12.76 -6.02
CA ARG A 121 -3.62 12.82 -7.04
C ARG A 121 -4.13 11.44 -7.38
N LEU A 122 -3.22 10.49 -7.61
CA LEU A 122 -3.57 9.10 -7.93
C LEU A 122 -4.36 8.44 -6.80
N SER A 123 -3.92 8.59 -5.55
CA SER A 123 -4.64 8.08 -4.38
C SER A 123 -6.06 8.65 -4.31
N GLN A 124 -6.23 9.95 -4.47
CA GLN A 124 -7.56 10.59 -4.45
C GLN A 124 -8.45 10.10 -5.59
N LYS A 125 -7.89 9.93 -6.79
CA LYS A 125 -8.61 9.39 -7.95
C LYS A 125 -9.11 7.98 -7.67
N LEU A 126 -8.24 7.08 -7.22
CA LEU A 126 -8.61 5.68 -6.94
C LEU A 126 -9.65 5.58 -5.82
N VAL A 127 -9.53 6.41 -4.77
CA VAL A 127 -10.52 6.46 -3.69
C VAL A 127 -11.88 6.94 -4.19
N ASN A 128 -11.91 7.94 -5.07
CA ASN A 128 -13.16 8.42 -5.67
C ASN A 128 -13.81 7.32 -6.53
N GLU A 129 -13.03 6.59 -7.33
CA GLU A 129 -13.50 5.45 -8.14
C GLU A 129 -14.03 4.32 -7.25
N LEU A 130 -13.29 3.91 -6.20
CA LEU A 130 -13.75 2.90 -5.24
C LEU A 130 -15.04 3.34 -4.53
N SER A 131 -15.13 4.61 -4.13
CA SER A 131 -16.32 5.16 -3.48
C SER A 131 -17.54 5.15 -4.40
N ALA A 132 -17.35 5.48 -5.68
CA ALA A 132 -18.41 5.40 -6.69
C ALA A 132 -18.90 3.95 -6.93
N LEU A 133 -18.02 2.97 -6.74
CA LEU A 133 -18.35 1.54 -6.79
C LEU A 133 -19.02 1.01 -5.50
N GLY A 134 -19.14 1.83 -4.45
CA GLY A 134 -19.79 1.44 -3.20
C GLY A 134 -18.82 1.01 -2.08
N ALA A 135 -17.53 1.32 -2.18
CA ALA A 135 -16.52 0.91 -1.19
C ALA A 135 -16.85 1.38 0.24
N ARG A 136 -17.39 2.60 0.41
CA ARG A 136 -17.77 3.11 1.74
C ARG A 136 -18.86 2.25 2.39
N THR A 137 -19.89 1.87 1.64
CA THR A 137 -20.94 0.98 2.14
C THR A 137 -20.39 -0.37 2.59
N LEU A 138 -19.37 -0.91 1.91
CA LEU A 138 -18.72 -2.15 2.34
C LEU A 138 -17.91 -1.98 3.63
N LEU A 139 -17.25 -0.84 3.81
CA LEU A 139 -16.48 -0.55 5.02
C LEU A 139 -17.37 -0.28 6.22
N ASP A 140 -18.44 0.52 6.04
CA ASP A 140 -19.41 0.86 7.11
C ASP A 140 -20.16 -0.39 7.63
N ALA A 141 -20.30 -1.43 6.82
CA ALA A 141 -20.94 -2.69 7.22
C ALA A 141 -20.07 -3.58 8.13
N ILE A 142 -18.83 -3.18 8.41
CA ILE A 142 -17.86 -3.95 9.22
C ILE A 142 -17.75 -3.38 10.66
N GLU A 143 -18.14 -2.12 10.87
CA GLU A 143 -18.23 -1.50 12.18
C GLU A 143 -19.53 -1.92 12.93
#